data_26baa7037fad1abf6912e57f44a04b17
#
_entry.id   26baa7037fad1abf6912e57f44a04b17
#
_cell.length_a   1.000
_cell.length_b   1.000
_cell.length_c   1.000
_cell.angle_alpha   90.00
_cell.angle_beta   90.00
_cell.angle_gamma   90.00
#
_symmetry.space_group_name_H-M   'P 1'
#
loop_
_entity.id
_entity.type
_entity.pdbx_description
1 polymer ?
#
loop_
_entity_poly.entity_id
_entity_poly.type
_entity_poly.pdbx_seq_one_letter_code
_entity_poly.pdbx_strand_id
1 'polypeptide(L)'
;MPGKEVVILGSGDIGLIMARRMTLEGAKVKVVAELMPYSGGLKRNIVQCLDDFGIPLKLSHTVVDIDGRDRVKGVTLAQVDENRKPIPGTEEYIPCDTLLLSCGLIPENELSTGMGVTLNPVTGGPIVNESLETNLPGVFACGNVLHVHDLVDYVSEEAARAGEKAAAYVRRVHAGNAPGAVTDAAGAASAEEKMIPLKGENGVRYTVPAFLRPAYMDEQQTVRFRVGAVYRNASVAVYLDEKQIMKRKRPVLAPGEMEQIVLKRSDIPEDVSRITIRIE
;
A
#
# COMPACT_ATOMS: atom_id res chain seq x y z
N MET A 1 21.22 22.35 11.90
CA MET A 1 20.75 21.82 10.63
C MET A 1 21.47 20.51 10.33
N PRO A 2 20.78 19.42 9.92
CA PRO A 2 21.44 18.13 9.65
C PRO A 2 22.46 18.20 8.50
N GLY A 3 22.22 19.05 7.50
CA GLY A 3 23.15 19.28 6.40
C GLY A 3 22.80 20.54 5.61
N LYS A 4 23.73 20.97 4.75
CA LYS A 4 23.58 22.13 3.87
C LYS A 4 23.40 21.76 2.42
N GLU A 5 24.00 20.66 1.98
CA GLU A 5 23.93 20.16 0.61
C GLU A 5 23.37 18.72 0.64
N VAL A 6 22.17 18.55 0.12
CA VAL A 6 21.34 17.34 0.32
C VAL A 6 21.06 16.65 -1.00
N VAL A 7 21.22 15.34 -1.01
CA VAL A 7 20.68 14.43 -2.04
C VAL A 7 19.59 13.60 -1.39
N ILE A 8 18.49 13.36 -2.10
CA ILE A 8 17.36 12.54 -1.63
C ILE A 8 17.22 11.35 -2.55
N LEU A 9 17.16 10.15 -1.98
CA LEU A 9 16.85 8.92 -2.71
C LEU A 9 15.41 8.50 -2.42
N GLY A 10 14.59 8.45 -3.46
CA GLY A 10 13.17 8.15 -3.43
C GLY A 10 12.27 9.38 -3.56
N SER A 11 11.33 9.32 -4.50
CA SER A 11 10.39 10.39 -4.84
C SER A 11 8.95 10.11 -4.38
N GLY A 12 8.79 9.30 -3.33
CA GLY A 12 7.52 9.21 -2.62
C GLY A 12 7.17 10.53 -1.93
N ASP A 13 5.94 10.69 -1.44
CA ASP A 13 5.46 11.95 -0.85
C ASP A 13 6.37 12.49 0.24
N ILE A 14 6.91 11.63 1.09
CA ILE A 14 7.83 12.03 2.17
C ILE A 14 9.12 12.64 1.60
N GLY A 15 9.71 12.01 0.58
CA GLY A 15 10.92 12.52 -0.08
C GLY A 15 10.69 13.89 -0.71
N LEU A 16 9.56 14.07 -1.40
CA LEU A 16 9.16 15.32 -2.03
C LEU A 16 8.92 16.44 -0.98
N ILE A 17 8.15 16.13 0.06
CA ILE A 17 7.85 17.08 1.15
C ILE A 17 9.13 17.49 1.87
N MET A 18 10.04 16.54 2.13
CA MET A 18 11.31 16.83 2.76
C MET A 18 12.25 17.63 1.86
N ALA A 19 12.25 17.41 0.55
CA ALA A 19 13.01 18.26 -0.39
C ALA A 19 12.59 19.73 -0.25
N ARG A 20 11.29 20.01 -0.29
CA ARG A 20 10.74 21.35 -0.06
C ARG A 20 11.11 21.87 1.33
N ARG A 21 10.90 21.08 2.38
CA ARG A 21 11.15 21.51 3.76
C ARG A 21 12.61 21.87 4.00
N MET A 22 13.53 21.03 3.56
CA MET A 22 14.98 21.28 3.68
C MET A 22 15.39 22.57 2.96
N THR A 23 14.81 22.83 1.78
CA THR A 23 15.06 24.07 1.03
C THR A 23 14.55 25.30 1.77
N LEU A 24 13.35 25.23 2.36
CA LEU A 24 12.80 26.34 3.17
C LEU A 24 13.62 26.62 4.43
N GLU A 25 14.26 25.61 5.00
CA GLU A 25 15.18 25.73 6.15
C GLU A 25 16.59 26.19 5.73
N GLY A 26 16.82 26.48 4.44
CA GLY A 26 18.07 27.01 3.93
C GLY A 26 19.10 25.99 3.49
N ALA A 27 18.75 24.73 3.35
CA ALA A 27 19.61 23.74 2.70
C ALA A 27 19.46 23.82 1.17
N LYS A 28 20.48 23.38 0.45
CA LYS A 28 20.44 23.20 -1.00
C LYS A 28 20.17 21.75 -1.33
N VAL A 29 18.97 21.43 -1.75
CA VAL A 29 18.65 20.10 -2.29
C VAL A 29 19.15 20.06 -3.73
N LYS A 30 20.14 19.20 -3.98
CA LYS A 30 20.80 19.12 -5.30
C LYS A 30 20.02 18.30 -6.30
N VAL A 31 19.39 17.20 -5.82
CA VAL A 31 18.61 16.29 -6.65
C VAL A 31 17.76 15.38 -5.79
N VAL A 32 16.61 14.98 -6.32
CA VAL A 32 15.84 13.83 -5.89
C VAL A 32 16.05 12.74 -6.94
N ALA A 33 16.59 11.58 -6.54
CA ALA A 33 16.78 10.42 -7.40
C ALA A 33 15.67 9.39 -7.13
N GLU A 34 15.15 8.78 -8.19
CA GLU A 34 14.08 7.79 -8.13
C GLU A 34 14.45 6.57 -8.95
N LEU A 35 14.40 5.39 -8.32
CA LEU A 35 14.72 4.11 -8.94
C LEU A 35 13.75 3.77 -10.10
N MET A 36 12.47 4.16 -9.94
CA MET A 36 11.42 3.86 -10.92
C MET A 36 11.43 4.90 -12.07
N PRO A 37 10.90 4.56 -13.26
CA PRO A 37 10.73 5.51 -14.36
C PRO A 37 9.59 6.51 -14.13
N TYR A 38 9.04 6.56 -12.93
CA TYR A 38 7.99 7.47 -12.51
C TYR A 38 8.14 7.78 -11.01
N SER A 39 7.68 8.96 -10.58
CA SER A 39 7.61 9.30 -9.16
C SER A 39 6.47 8.55 -8.46
N GLY A 40 6.74 8.05 -7.25
CA GLY A 40 5.76 7.42 -6.38
C GLY A 40 4.89 8.40 -5.60
N GLY A 41 5.21 9.69 -5.61
CA GLY A 41 4.47 10.73 -4.90
C GLY A 41 3.31 11.30 -5.71
N LEU A 42 2.40 11.99 -5.02
CA LEU A 42 1.25 12.67 -5.62
C LEU A 42 1.73 13.77 -6.57
N LYS A 43 1.07 13.91 -7.73
CA LYS A 43 1.44 14.90 -8.74
C LYS A 43 1.51 16.33 -8.20
N ARG A 44 0.62 16.71 -7.29
CA ARG A 44 0.65 18.03 -6.61
C ARG A 44 1.94 18.25 -5.82
N ASN A 45 2.46 17.19 -5.19
CA ASN A 45 3.70 17.28 -4.40
C ASN A 45 4.93 17.37 -5.30
N ILE A 46 4.91 16.78 -6.50
CA ILE A 46 5.98 16.98 -7.49
C ILE A 46 6.06 18.47 -7.84
N VAL A 47 4.93 19.07 -8.22
CA VAL A 47 4.88 20.51 -8.56
C VAL A 47 5.29 21.37 -7.38
N GLN A 48 4.60 21.26 -6.24
CA GLN A 48 4.78 22.15 -5.10
C GLN A 48 6.08 21.96 -4.33
N CYS A 49 6.72 20.81 -4.44
CA CYS A 49 7.93 20.48 -3.68
C CYS A 49 9.20 20.46 -4.52
N LEU A 50 9.10 20.22 -5.83
CA LEU A 50 10.27 20.21 -6.71
C LEU A 50 10.21 21.32 -7.75
N ASP A 51 9.18 21.39 -8.59
CA ASP A 51 9.11 22.34 -9.71
C ASP A 51 9.15 23.79 -9.21
N ASP A 52 8.36 24.14 -8.19
CA ASP A 52 8.33 25.49 -7.58
C ASP A 52 9.66 25.91 -6.96
N PHE A 53 10.54 24.96 -6.63
CA PHE A 53 11.87 25.20 -6.03
C PHE A 53 13.03 24.93 -6.98
N GLY A 54 12.75 24.53 -8.24
CA GLY A 54 13.77 24.20 -9.22
C GLY A 54 14.64 22.99 -8.84
N ILE A 55 14.11 22.06 -8.05
CA ILE A 55 14.85 20.87 -7.60
C ILE A 55 14.76 19.79 -8.68
N PRO A 56 15.89 19.30 -9.22
CA PRO A 56 15.90 18.29 -10.26
C PRO A 56 15.35 16.94 -9.75
N LEU A 57 14.51 16.28 -10.57
CA LEU A 57 14.08 14.91 -10.37
C LEU A 57 14.73 14.01 -11.42
N LYS A 58 15.56 13.05 -10.98
CA LYS A 58 16.17 12.04 -11.85
C LYS A 58 15.46 10.70 -11.68
N LEU A 59 14.63 10.36 -12.66
CA LEU A 59 13.94 9.06 -12.74
C LEU A 59 14.88 7.99 -13.29
N SER A 60 14.63 6.72 -12.97
CA SER A 60 15.49 5.58 -13.34
C SER A 60 16.94 5.75 -12.89
N HIS A 61 17.13 6.29 -11.68
CA HIS A 61 18.45 6.48 -11.07
C HIS A 61 18.46 5.95 -9.63
N THR A 62 19.61 5.45 -9.21
CA THR A 62 19.83 5.04 -7.81
C THR A 62 21.22 5.45 -7.34
N VAL A 63 21.40 5.45 -6.02
CA VAL A 63 22.72 5.63 -5.39
C VAL A 63 23.45 4.30 -5.46
N VAL A 64 24.66 4.31 -6.03
CA VAL A 64 25.51 3.12 -6.17
C VAL A 64 26.73 3.17 -5.24
N ASP A 65 27.10 4.36 -4.77
CA ASP A 65 28.19 4.53 -3.82
C ASP A 65 27.99 5.77 -2.93
N ILE A 66 28.51 5.70 -1.70
CA ILE A 66 28.44 6.78 -0.71
C ILE A 66 29.87 7.06 -0.23
N ASP A 67 30.40 8.23 -0.59
CA ASP A 67 31.70 8.68 -0.11
C ASP A 67 31.63 9.34 1.26
N GLY A 68 32.55 8.96 2.14
CA GLY A 68 32.71 9.52 3.48
C GLY A 68 32.62 8.44 4.56
N ARG A 69 33.48 8.56 5.59
CA ARG A 69 33.51 7.61 6.70
C ARG A 69 32.72 8.14 7.93
N ASP A 70 33.10 9.32 8.42
CA ASP A 70 32.48 9.91 9.61
C ASP A 70 31.26 10.76 9.24
N ARG A 71 31.27 11.32 8.03
CA ARG A 71 30.20 12.08 7.44
C ARG A 71 30.20 11.92 5.93
N VAL A 72 29.03 11.95 5.31
CA VAL A 72 28.85 11.94 3.85
C VAL A 72 29.57 13.14 3.24
N LYS A 73 30.36 12.90 2.21
CA LYS A 73 31.07 13.90 1.38
C LYS A 73 30.47 14.00 -0.02
N GLY A 74 29.82 12.94 -0.46
CA GLY A 74 29.16 12.85 -1.74
C GLY A 74 28.52 11.49 -1.95
N VAL A 75 27.73 11.40 -2.99
CA VAL A 75 27.13 10.14 -3.47
C VAL A 75 27.34 9.98 -4.95
N THR A 76 27.45 8.75 -5.41
CA THR A 76 27.46 8.44 -6.85
C THR A 76 26.10 7.92 -7.24
N LEU A 77 25.44 8.60 -8.18
CA LEU A 77 24.20 8.13 -8.84
C LEU A 77 24.57 7.38 -10.12
N ALA A 78 23.78 6.37 -10.47
CA ALA A 78 23.81 5.74 -11.78
C ALA A 78 22.40 5.55 -12.33
N GLN A 79 22.27 5.55 -13.66
CA GLN A 79 21.04 5.11 -14.32
C GLN A 79 20.82 3.62 -14.08
N VAL A 80 19.54 3.22 -14.09
CA VAL A 80 19.18 1.81 -13.99
C VAL A 80 18.41 1.35 -15.23
N ASP A 81 18.58 0.09 -15.57
CA ASP A 81 17.85 -0.59 -16.63
C ASP A 81 16.42 -0.96 -16.22
N GLU A 82 15.67 -1.63 -17.10
CA GLU A 82 14.32 -2.12 -16.86
C GLU A 82 14.24 -3.13 -15.70
N ASN A 83 15.34 -3.81 -15.40
CA ASN A 83 15.48 -4.73 -14.27
C ASN A 83 15.96 -4.03 -12.98
N ARG A 84 16.06 -2.70 -13.02
CA ARG A 84 16.51 -1.87 -11.89
C ARG A 84 17.97 -2.11 -11.50
N LYS A 85 18.81 -2.57 -12.45
CA LYS A 85 20.24 -2.76 -12.26
C LYS A 85 20.98 -1.53 -12.76
N PRO A 86 22.00 -1.05 -12.02
CA PRO A 86 22.82 0.07 -12.47
C PRO A 86 23.50 -0.22 -13.81
N ILE A 87 23.46 0.78 -14.71
CA ILE A 87 24.09 0.71 -16.04
C ILE A 87 25.52 1.25 -15.91
N PRO A 88 26.55 0.44 -16.14
CA PRO A 88 27.94 0.90 -16.07
C PRO A 88 28.24 2.03 -17.06
N GLY A 89 29.04 3.02 -16.63
CA GLY A 89 29.41 4.19 -17.43
C GLY A 89 28.41 5.33 -17.37
N THR A 90 27.36 5.23 -16.52
CA THR A 90 26.38 6.29 -16.28
C THR A 90 26.56 6.96 -14.92
N GLU A 91 27.64 6.63 -14.22
CA GLU A 91 27.91 7.11 -12.87
C GLU A 91 28.16 8.63 -12.86
N GLU A 92 27.50 9.32 -11.94
CA GLU A 92 27.62 10.76 -11.70
C GLU A 92 27.87 11.01 -10.21
N TYR A 93 29.04 11.54 -9.88
CA TYR A 93 29.35 11.94 -8.51
C TYR A 93 28.70 13.28 -8.15
N ILE A 94 27.96 13.32 -7.06
CA ILE A 94 27.31 14.52 -6.55
C ILE A 94 27.86 14.81 -5.15
N PRO A 95 28.67 15.88 -4.98
CA PRO A 95 29.15 16.28 -3.67
C PRO A 95 27.96 16.73 -2.82
N CYS A 96 27.83 16.16 -1.62
CA CYS A 96 26.79 16.49 -0.64
C CYS A 96 27.26 16.13 0.77
N ASP A 97 26.66 16.74 1.77
CA ASP A 97 26.96 16.43 3.18
C ASP A 97 25.83 15.64 3.87
N THR A 98 24.77 15.38 3.13
CA THR A 98 23.60 14.64 3.62
C THR A 98 22.94 13.85 2.50
N LEU A 99 22.69 12.55 2.75
CA LEU A 99 21.83 11.69 1.96
C LEU A 99 20.58 11.38 2.77
N LEU A 100 19.40 11.75 2.26
CA LEU A 100 18.11 11.34 2.82
C LEU A 100 17.57 10.12 2.06
N LEU A 101 17.15 9.10 2.78
CA LEU A 101 16.54 7.91 2.23
C LEU A 101 15.01 7.99 2.40
N SER A 102 14.30 8.01 1.28
CA SER A 102 12.84 7.97 1.20
C SER A 102 12.40 6.80 0.32
N CYS A 103 12.92 5.60 0.61
CA CYS A 103 12.80 4.41 -0.22
C CYS A 103 11.51 3.60 0.02
N GLY A 104 10.52 4.20 0.66
CA GLY A 104 9.25 3.59 1.01
C GLY A 104 9.23 2.98 2.42
N LEU A 105 8.02 2.72 2.88
CA LEU A 105 7.74 2.02 4.13
C LEU A 105 7.57 0.53 3.85
N ILE A 106 7.98 -0.29 4.82
CA ILE A 106 7.77 -1.73 4.81
C ILE A 106 6.84 -2.06 5.97
N PRO A 107 5.71 -2.74 5.76
CA PRO A 107 4.87 -3.25 6.84
C PRO A 107 5.68 -4.11 7.81
N GLU A 108 5.78 -3.68 9.07
CA GLU A 108 6.55 -4.41 10.09
C GLU A 108 5.68 -5.51 10.69
N ASN A 109 5.95 -6.76 10.35
CA ASN A 109 5.13 -7.92 10.71
C ASN A 109 5.93 -9.05 11.36
N GLU A 110 7.05 -8.75 12.01
CA GLU A 110 7.86 -9.76 12.71
C GLU A 110 7.03 -10.49 13.80
N LEU A 111 6.33 -9.72 14.64
CA LEU A 111 5.45 -10.29 15.68
C LEU A 111 4.29 -11.07 15.07
N SER A 112 3.65 -10.54 14.03
CA SER A 112 2.56 -11.21 13.32
C SER A 112 3.01 -12.55 12.73
N THR A 113 4.19 -12.57 12.11
CA THR A 113 4.81 -13.79 11.57
C THR A 113 5.12 -14.80 12.68
N GLY A 114 5.68 -14.32 13.79
CA GLY A 114 5.97 -15.16 14.97
C GLY A 114 4.72 -15.81 15.58
N MET A 115 3.55 -15.17 15.43
CA MET A 115 2.25 -15.72 15.85
C MET A 115 1.63 -16.69 14.83
N GLY A 116 2.17 -16.79 13.61
CA GLY A 116 1.59 -17.61 12.54
C GLY A 116 0.53 -16.88 11.68
N VAL A 117 0.53 -15.54 11.68
CA VAL A 117 -0.31 -14.75 10.78
C VAL A 117 0.19 -14.92 9.35
N THR A 118 -0.73 -15.20 8.42
CA THR A 118 -0.41 -15.32 7.00
C THR A 118 -0.27 -13.95 6.36
N LEU A 119 0.87 -13.69 5.72
CA LEU A 119 1.15 -12.43 5.05
C LEU A 119 0.89 -12.50 3.55
N ASN A 120 0.46 -11.38 2.98
CA ASN A 120 0.34 -11.18 1.55
C ASN A 120 1.74 -10.88 0.97
N PRO A 121 2.24 -11.67 0.01
CA PRO A 121 3.59 -11.49 -0.55
C PRO A 121 3.77 -10.17 -1.32
N VAL A 122 2.68 -9.51 -1.71
CA VAL A 122 2.73 -8.23 -2.46
C VAL A 122 2.82 -7.04 -1.52
N THR A 123 2.05 -7.04 -0.43
CA THR A 123 2.01 -5.93 0.53
C THR A 123 3.00 -6.11 1.68
N GLY A 124 3.36 -7.35 2.01
CA GLY A 124 4.08 -7.69 3.24
C GLY A 124 3.22 -7.61 4.51
N GLY A 125 1.96 -7.25 4.38
CA GLY A 125 1.00 -7.16 5.50
C GLY A 125 0.11 -8.40 5.63
N PRO A 126 -0.62 -8.56 6.74
CA PRO A 126 -1.53 -9.66 6.95
C PRO A 126 -2.61 -9.79 5.87
N ILE A 127 -2.97 -11.02 5.54
CA ILE A 127 -4.17 -11.31 4.73
C ILE A 127 -5.36 -11.21 5.67
N VAL A 128 -6.32 -10.33 5.33
CA VAL A 128 -7.49 -10.06 6.19
C VAL A 128 -8.80 -10.22 5.41
N ASN A 129 -9.87 -10.50 6.16
CA ASN A 129 -11.25 -10.51 5.68
C ASN A 129 -11.93 -9.13 5.78
N GLU A 130 -13.24 -9.04 5.50
CA GLU A 130 -14.06 -7.82 5.57
C GLU A 130 -14.06 -7.13 6.93
N SER A 131 -13.78 -7.86 7.99
CA SER A 131 -13.70 -7.37 9.37
C SER A 131 -12.30 -6.93 9.77
N LEU A 132 -11.32 -6.98 8.86
CA LEU A 132 -9.89 -6.78 9.12
C LEU A 132 -9.29 -7.85 10.04
N GLU A 133 -9.97 -8.98 10.20
CA GLU A 133 -9.51 -10.14 10.95
C GLU A 133 -8.59 -11.01 10.08
N THR A 134 -7.50 -11.49 10.67
CA THR A 134 -6.49 -12.33 10.01
C THR A 134 -6.93 -13.80 9.94
N ASN A 135 -6.02 -14.69 9.53
CA ASN A 135 -6.25 -16.14 9.62
C ASN A 135 -6.31 -16.67 11.06
N LEU A 136 -5.89 -15.86 12.05
CA LEU A 136 -5.99 -16.22 13.46
C LEU A 136 -7.22 -15.57 14.08
N PRO A 137 -8.15 -16.34 14.65
CA PRO A 137 -9.36 -15.81 15.28
C PRO A 137 -9.04 -14.79 16.38
N GLY A 138 -9.70 -13.62 16.33
CA GLY A 138 -9.51 -12.54 17.30
C GLY A 138 -8.26 -11.70 17.08
N VAL A 139 -7.48 -11.95 16.03
CA VAL A 139 -6.32 -11.13 15.63
C VAL A 139 -6.69 -10.27 14.43
N PHE A 140 -6.62 -8.96 14.61
CA PHE A 140 -6.98 -7.95 13.62
C PHE A 140 -5.76 -7.15 13.19
N ALA A 141 -5.75 -6.66 11.94
CA ALA A 141 -4.68 -5.83 11.42
C ALA A 141 -5.23 -4.62 10.68
N CYS A 142 -4.62 -3.45 10.89
CA CYS A 142 -4.99 -2.19 10.26
C CYS A 142 -3.80 -1.24 10.12
N GLY A 143 -3.94 -0.22 9.29
CA GLY A 143 -2.92 0.79 9.06
C GLY A 143 -1.71 0.28 8.29
N ASN A 144 -0.54 0.93 8.46
CA ASN A 144 0.64 0.64 7.65
C ASN A 144 1.24 -0.76 7.87
N VAL A 145 0.88 -1.44 8.95
CA VAL A 145 1.26 -2.85 9.16
C VAL A 145 0.50 -3.78 8.22
N LEU A 146 -0.71 -3.40 7.80
CA LEU A 146 -1.54 -4.15 6.85
C LEU A 146 -1.18 -3.83 5.39
N HIS A 147 -1.21 -2.56 5.04
CA HIS A 147 -0.71 -2.02 3.77
C HIS A 147 -0.42 -0.52 3.93
N VAL A 148 0.62 -0.03 3.24
CA VAL A 148 1.02 1.37 3.38
C VAL A 148 -0.03 2.29 2.77
N HIS A 149 -0.53 3.24 3.56
CA HIS A 149 -1.51 4.25 3.15
C HIS A 149 -0.85 5.54 2.66
N ASP A 150 -1.55 6.29 1.81
CA ASP A 150 -1.12 7.60 1.33
C ASP A 150 -1.49 8.73 2.31
N LEU A 151 -2.60 8.56 3.04
CA LEU A 151 -3.16 9.55 3.94
C LEU A 151 -3.43 8.95 5.32
N VAL A 152 -3.10 9.70 6.36
CA VAL A 152 -3.38 9.30 7.75
C VAL A 152 -4.88 9.17 8.03
N ASP A 153 -5.72 9.87 7.29
CA ASP A 153 -7.19 9.75 7.39
C ASP A 153 -7.65 8.32 7.10
N TYR A 154 -7.08 7.68 6.09
CA TYR A 154 -7.39 6.28 5.77
C TYR A 154 -6.89 5.30 6.83
N VAL A 155 -5.74 5.59 7.46
CA VAL A 155 -5.23 4.83 8.61
C VAL A 155 -6.20 4.91 9.78
N SER A 156 -6.68 6.12 10.09
CA SER A 156 -7.60 6.38 11.21
C SER A 156 -8.96 5.71 10.99
N GLU A 157 -9.51 5.79 9.78
CA GLU A 157 -10.76 5.14 9.38
C GLU A 157 -10.65 3.61 9.51
N GLU A 158 -9.55 3.04 9.00
CA GLU A 158 -9.32 1.60 9.05
C GLU A 158 -9.11 1.11 10.49
N ALA A 159 -8.38 1.87 11.31
CA ALA A 159 -8.16 1.56 12.72
C ALA A 159 -9.46 1.61 13.54
N ALA A 160 -10.32 2.62 13.31
CA ALA A 160 -11.62 2.70 13.95
C ALA A 160 -12.47 1.46 13.62
N ARG A 161 -12.52 1.09 12.33
CA ARG A 161 -13.22 -0.10 11.88
C ARG A 161 -12.67 -1.39 12.50
N ALA A 162 -11.36 -1.56 12.55
CA ALA A 162 -10.72 -2.72 13.18
C ALA A 162 -11.11 -2.81 14.67
N GLY A 163 -11.12 -1.68 15.39
CA GLY A 163 -11.53 -1.61 16.79
C GLY A 163 -13.01 -1.99 17.00
N GLU A 164 -13.91 -1.51 16.14
CA GLU A 164 -15.34 -1.88 16.17
C GLU A 164 -15.54 -3.39 15.94
N LYS A 165 -14.85 -3.95 14.95
CA LYS A 165 -14.94 -5.38 14.63
C LYS A 165 -14.32 -6.25 15.73
N ALA A 166 -13.19 -5.84 16.32
CA ALA A 166 -12.59 -6.52 17.47
C ALA A 166 -13.56 -6.52 18.68
N ALA A 167 -14.19 -5.38 18.98
CA ALA A 167 -15.19 -5.30 20.04
C ALA A 167 -16.43 -6.19 19.77
N ALA A 168 -16.87 -6.26 18.51
CA ALA A 168 -17.95 -7.16 18.10
C ALA A 168 -17.55 -8.64 18.25
N TYR A 169 -16.31 -8.98 17.91
CA TYR A 169 -15.77 -10.32 18.12
C TYR A 169 -15.80 -10.71 19.60
N VAL A 170 -15.27 -9.85 20.49
CA VAL A 170 -15.25 -10.09 21.94
C VAL A 170 -16.67 -10.32 22.48
N ARG A 171 -17.65 -9.49 22.06
CA ARG A 171 -19.05 -9.66 22.45
C ARG A 171 -19.63 -11.02 22.03
N ARG A 172 -19.31 -11.48 20.81
CA ARG A 172 -19.74 -12.81 20.30
C ARG A 172 -19.15 -13.95 21.11
N VAL A 173 -17.85 -13.88 21.39
CA VAL A 173 -17.15 -14.88 22.20
C VAL A 173 -17.75 -14.99 23.60
N HIS A 174 -17.99 -13.86 24.26
CA HIS A 174 -18.61 -13.83 25.59
C HIS A 174 -20.07 -14.33 25.60
N ALA A 175 -20.78 -14.17 24.49
CA ALA A 175 -22.15 -14.71 24.32
C ALA A 175 -22.18 -16.22 23.98
N GLY A 176 -21.04 -16.91 23.95
CA GLY A 176 -20.93 -18.33 23.60
C GLY A 176 -21.00 -18.64 22.10
N ASN A 177 -20.99 -17.59 21.24
CA ASN A 177 -21.06 -17.70 19.78
C ASN A 177 -19.71 -17.49 19.12
N ALA A 178 -18.63 -18.05 19.67
CA ALA A 178 -17.29 -17.93 19.07
C ALA A 178 -17.23 -18.64 17.71
N PRO A 179 -16.74 -18.00 16.65
CA PRO A 179 -16.39 -18.71 15.44
C PRO A 179 -15.29 -19.72 15.75
N GLY A 180 -15.51 -21.01 15.50
CA GLY A 180 -14.50 -22.05 15.68
C GLY A 180 -14.37 -22.65 17.09
N ALA A 181 -15.24 -22.33 18.05
CA ALA A 181 -15.39 -23.16 19.24
C ALA A 181 -16.03 -24.49 18.83
N VAL A 182 -15.21 -25.52 18.63
CA VAL A 182 -15.69 -26.89 18.59
C VAL A 182 -16.23 -27.20 19.96
N THR A 183 -17.51 -26.97 20.19
CA THR A 183 -18.19 -27.56 21.31
C THR A 183 -18.44 -29.01 20.96
N ASP A 184 -17.60 -29.91 21.51
CA ASP A 184 -17.89 -31.32 21.57
C ASP A 184 -19.11 -31.54 22.47
N ALA A 185 -20.29 -31.32 21.94
CA ALA A 185 -21.54 -31.93 22.41
C ALA A 185 -22.66 -31.59 21.42
N ALA A 186 -23.01 -32.60 20.63
CA ALA A 186 -24.27 -32.72 19.89
C ALA A 186 -24.62 -31.65 18.83
N GLY A 187 -24.08 -31.78 17.60
CA GLY A 187 -24.95 -31.71 16.43
C GLY A 187 -25.45 -30.34 16.00
N ALA A 188 -24.56 -29.42 15.72
CA ALA A 188 -24.80 -28.49 14.62
C ALA A 188 -23.49 -28.36 13.84
N ALA A 189 -23.43 -29.00 12.68
CA ALA A 189 -22.39 -28.70 11.70
C ALA A 189 -22.44 -27.20 11.46
N SER A 190 -21.36 -26.49 11.82
CA SER A 190 -21.15 -25.13 11.36
C SER A 190 -21.19 -25.22 9.82
N ALA A 191 -22.23 -24.66 9.21
CA ALA A 191 -22.23 -24.44 7.79
C ALA A 191 -20.88 -23.80 7.46
N GLU A 192 -20.10 -24.40 6.56
CA GLU A 192 -18.83 -23.84 6.12
C GLU A 192 -19.07 -22.38 5.73
N GLU A 193 -18.49 -21.50 6.50
CA GLU A 193 -18.75 -20.08 6.39
C GLU A 193 -18.26 -19.62 5.02
N LYS A 194 -19.18 -19.25 4.13
CA LYS A 194 -18.87 -18.91 2.76
C LYS A 194 -17.89 -17.75 2.71
N MET A 195 -16.67 -18.02 2.26
CA MET A 195 -15.64 -17.02 2.00
C MET A 195 -15.52 -16.76 0.50
N ILE A 196 -15.74 -15.53 0.09
CA ILE A 196 -15.62 -15.09 -1.30
C ILE A 196 -14.26 -14.39 -1.47
N PRO A 197 -13.32 -14.95 -2.26
CA PRO A 197 -12.04 -14.28 -2.52
C PRO A 197 -12.24 -13.04 -3.38
N LEU A 198 -11.52 -11.96 -3.00
CA LEU A 198 -11.32 -10.78 -3.82
C LEU A 198 -9.97 -10.88 -4.54
N LYS A 199 -9.99 -10.83 -5.86
CA LYS A 199 -8.78 -10.94 -6.67
C LYS A 199 -8.54 -9.68 -7.49
N GLY A 200 -7.29 -9.23 -7.50
CA GLY A 200 -6.81 -8.24 -8.44
C GLY A 200 -6.33 -8.93 -9.71
N GLU A 201 -6.76 -8.45 -10.87
CA GLU A 201 -6.33 -8.92 -12.20
C GLU A 201 -6.01 -7.74 -13.12
N ASN A 202 -5.36 -7.98 -14.24
CA ASN A 202 -5.07 -6.99 -15.29
C ASN A 202 -4.59 -5.63 -14.75
N GLY A 203 -3.53 -5.66 -13.95
CA GLY A 203 -2.91 -4.43 -13.43
C GLY A 203 -3.27 -4.07 -11.99
N VAL A 204 -4.24 -4.71 -11.36
CA VAL A 204 -4.48 -4.61 -9.92
C VAL A 204 -3.51 -5.54 -9.19
N ARG A 205 -2.68 -5.01 -8.30
CA ARG A 205 -1.61 -5.78 -7.63
C ARG A 205 -2.10 -6.62 -6.46
N TYR A 206 -3.03 -6.08 -5.68
CA TYR A 206 -3.60 -6.71 -4.48
C TYR A 206 -4.91 -6.03 -4.11
N THR A 207 -5.68 -6.65 -3.23
CA THR A 207 -6.90 -6.10 -2.64
C THR A 207 -6.85 -6.22 -1.11
N VAL A 208 -7.38 -5.23 -0.42
CA VAL A 208 -7.63 -5.26 1.03
C VAL A 208 -9.08 -4.84 1.26
N PRO A 209 -9.90 -5.74 1.82
CA PRO A 209 -9.64 -7.11 2.26
C PRO A 209 -9.36 -8.07 1.08
N ALA A 210 -8.81 -9.27 1.40
CA ALA A 210 -8.56 -10.33 0.43
C ALA A 210 -9.74 -11.30 0.29
N PHE A 211 -10.63 -11.32 1.29
CA PHE A 211 -11.82 -12.17 1.35
C PHE A 211 -13.01 -11.39 1.89
N LEU A 212 -14.21 -11.79 1.48
CA LEU A 212 -15.47 -11.33 2.08
C LEU A 212 -16.26 -12.54 2.61
N ARG A 213 -16.81 -12.38 3.80
CA ARG A 213 -17.85 -13.25 4.35
C ARG A 213 -19.15 -12.45 4.37
N PRO A 214 -20.07 -12.64 3.42
CA PRO A 214 -21.28 -11.81 3.29
C PRO A 214 -22.13 -11.74 4.56
N ALA A 215 -22.11 -12.79 5.38
CA ALA A 215 -22.85 -12.82 6.66
C ALA A 215 -22.34 -11.79 7.68
N TYR A 216 -21.05 -11.42 7.64
CA TYR A 216 -20.41 -10.48 8.57
C TYR A 216 -20.08 -9.11 7.95
N MET A 217 -20.39 -8.97 6.67
CA MET A 217 -20.19 -7.72 5.94
C MET A 217 -21.21 -6.68 6.39
N ASP A 218 -20.78 -5.45 6.59
CA ASP A 218 -21.65 -4.30 6.76
C ASP A 218 -22.46 -4.04 5.47
N GLU A 219 -23.38 -3.10 5.46
CA GLU A 219 -24.14 -2.74 4.25
C GLU A 219 -23.21 -2.37 3.07
N GLN A 220 -22.05 -1.80 3.39
CA GLN A 220 -21.04 -1.41 2.42
C GLN A 220 -19.65 -1.84 2.87
N GLN A 221 -18.85 -2.31 1.92
CA GLN A 221 -17.47 -2.69 2.11
C GLN A 221 -16.57 -1.88 1.20
N THR A 222 -15.71 -1.08 1.78
CA THR A 222 -14.60 -0.45 1.06
C THR A 222 -13.52 -1.48 0.78
N VAL A 223 -13.15 -1.61 -0.49
CA VAL A 223 -12.00 -2.42 -0.93
C VAL A 223 -10.94 -1.47 -1.46
N ARG A 224 -9.74 -1.53 -0.89
CA ARG A 224 -8.58 -0.73 -1.28
C ARG A 224 -7.61 -1.58 -2.08
N PHE A 225 -6.96 -0.96 -3.07
CA PHE A 225 -5.99 -1.63 -3.93
C PHE A 225 -5.01 -0.64 -4.55
N ARG A 226 -3.92 -1.16 -5.12
CA ARG A 226 -2.99 -0.38 -5.95
C ARG A 226 -2.82 -1.04 -7.31
N VAL A 227 -2.50 -0.22 -8.30
CA VAL A 227 -2.16 -0.68 -9.65
C VAL A 227 -0.67 -0.94 -9.80
N GLY A 228 -0.28 -1.76 -10.79
CA GLY A 228 1.12 -2.15 -11.03
C GLY A 228 1.88 -1.23 -11.98
N ALA A 229 1.17 -0.38 -12.73
CA ALA A 229 1.74 0.55 -13.71
C ALA A 229 0.89 1.82 -13.79
N VAL A 230 1.37 2.81 -14.54
CA VAL A 230 0.59 4.02 -14.83
C VAL A 230 -0.37 3.72 -15.99
N TYR A 231 -1.67 3.89 -15.74
CA TYR A 231 -2.72 3.76 -16.75
C TYR A 231 -3.35 5.12 -17.00
N ARG A 232 -3.60 5.43 -18.29
CA ARG A 232 -4.27 6.67 -18.72
C ARG A 232 -5.56 6.33 -19.45
N ASN A 233 -6.63 7.10 -19.15
CA ASN A 233 -7.96 6.91 -19.74
C ASN A 233 -8.48 5.46 -19.59
N ALA A 234 -8.17 4.81 -18.48
CA ALA A 234 -8.56 3.45 -18.16
C ALA A 234 -9.83 3.42 -17.30
N SER A 235 -10.33 2.23 -17.04
CA SER A 235 -11.47 2.02 -16.13
C SER A 235 -11.12 0.98 -15.07
N VAL A 236 -11.60 1.20 -13.86
CA VAL A 236 -11.67 0.16 -12.83
C VAL A 236 -12.98 -0.59 -13.03
N ALA A 237 -12.91 -1.89 -13.26
CA ALA A 237 -14.06 -2.76 -13.43
C ALA A 237 -14.14 -3.81 -12.32
N VAL A 238 -15.35 -4.13 -11.88
CA VAL A 238 -15.63 -5.13 -10.85
C VAL A 238 -16.55 -6.18 -11.41
N TYR A 239 -16.19 -7.44 -11.18
CA TYR A 239 -16.92 -8.61 -11.64
C TYR A 239 -17.31 -9.48 -10.45
N LEU A 240 -18.51 -10.00 -10.48
CA LEU A 240 -18.96 -11.14 -9.67
C LEU A 240 -18.93 -12.36 -10.59
N ASP A 241 -18.02 -13.27 -10.35
CA ASP A 241 -17.64 -14.32 -11.31
C ASP A 241 -17.37 -13.73 -12.70
N GLU A 242 -18.23 -13.97 -13.69
CA GLU A 242 -18.10 -13.42 -15.05
C GLU A 242 -18.98 -12.18 -15.31
N LYS A 243 -19.85 -11.80 -14.34
CA LYS A 243 -20.79 -10.70 -14.50
C LYS A 243 -20.18 -9.37 -14.05
N GLN A 244 -20.05 -8.42 -14.94
CA GLN A 244 -19.65 -7.06 -14.60
C GLN A 244 -20.77 -6.33 -13.84
N ILE A 245 -20.46 -5.84 -12.63
CA ILE A 245 -21.40 -5.07 -11.80
C ILE A 245 -21.05 -3.60 -11.70
N MET A 246 -19.78 -3.26 -11.95
CA MET A 246 -19.31 -1.88 -11.87
C MET A 246 -18.25 -1.61 -12.94
N LYS A 247 -18.28 -0.40 -13.51
CA LYS A 247 -17.20 0.13 -14.34
C LYS A 247 -17.08 1.64 -14.09
N ARG A 248 -15.91 2.09 -13.63
CA ARG A 248 -15.64 3.49 -13.31
C ARG A 248 -14.42 3.98 -14.07
N LYS A 249 -14.61 4.98 -14.93
CA LYS A 249 -13.51 5.63 -15.66
C LYS A 249 -12.57 6.38 -14.71
N ARG A 250 -11.28 6.30 -15.00
CA ARG A 250 -10.21 7.02 -14.33
C ARG A 250 -9.31 7.70 -15.37
N PRO A 251 -9.10 9.02 -15.28
CA PRO A 251 -8.19 9.71 -16.19
C PRO A 251 -6.75 9.20 -16.05
N VAL A 252 -6.34 8.96 -14.82
CA VAL A 252 -5.02 8.43 -14.47
C VAL A 252 -5.17 7.49 -13.29
N LEU A 253 -4.45 6.37 -13.33
CA LEU A 253 -4.18 5.46 -12.22
C LEU A 253 -2.66 5.33 -12.09
N ALA A 254 -2.12 5.46 -10.89
CA ALA A 254 -0.68 5.40 -10.65
C ALA A 254 -0.35 4.45 -9.49
N PRO A 255 0.78 3.72 -9.54
CA PRO A 255 1.16 2.79 -8.46
C PRO A 255 1.34 3.45 -7.09
N GLY A 256 1.70 4.74 -7.07
CA GLY A 256 1.85 5.53 -5.86
C GLY A 256 0.53 5.94 -5.20
N GLU A 257 -0.59 5.84 -5.90
CA GLU A 257 -1.90 6.27 -5.39
C GLU A 257 -2.77 5.07 -5.00
N MET A 258 -3.37 5.14 -3.80
CA MET A 258 -4.31 4.15 -3.31
C MET A 258 -5.68 4.35 -3.97
N GLU A 259 -6.15 3.35 -4.67
CA GLU A 259 -7.50 3.31 -5.23
C GLU A 259 -8.46 2.60 -4.29
N GLN A 260 -9.75 2.96 -4.40
CA GLN A 260 -10.80 2.31 -3.64
C GLN A 260 -12.10 2.17 -4.43
N ILE A 261 -12.82 1.10 -4.14
CA ILE A 261 -14.19 0.86 -4.57
C ILE A 261 -15.05 0.52 -3.35
N VAL A 262 -16.34 0.74 -3.46
CA VAL A 262 -17.31 0.36 -2.44
C VAL A 262 -18.24 -0.70 -3.02
N LEU A 263 -18.28 -1.86 -2.39
CA LEU A 263 -19.20 -2.95 -2.69
C LEU A 263 -20.38 -2.86 -1.73
N LYS A 264 -21.59 -2.98 -2.23
CA LYS A 264 -22.77 -3.09 -1.39
C LYS A 264 -23.10 -4.57 -1.15
N ARG A 265 -23.46 -4.91 0.08
CA ARG A 265 -23.85 -6.27 0.43
C ARG A 265 -25.03 -6.77 -0.42
N SER A 266 -26.00 -5.87 -0.71
CA SER A 266 -27.16 -6.16 -1.57
C SER A 266 -26.80 -6.56 -3.00
N ASP A 267 -25.63 -6.17 -3.48
CA ASP A 267 -25.20 -6.41 -4.85
C ASP A 267 -24.45 -7.76 -5.01
N ILE A 268 -24.22 -8.48 -3.89
CA ILE A 268 -23.49 -9.75 -3.85
C ILE A 268 -24.49 -10.90 -3.64
N PRO A 269 -24.88 -11.62 -4.71
CA PRO A 269 -25.75 -12.79 -4.61
C PRO A 269 -25.11 -13.92 -3.79
N GLU A 270 -25.97 -14.81 -3.26
CA GLU A 270 -25.49 -15.92 -2.44
C GLU A 270 -24.65 -16.95 -3.20
N ASP A 271 -24.82 -17.07 -4.52
CA ASP A 271 -24.15 -18.03 -5.39
C ASP A 271 -22.79 -17.57 -5.91
N VAL A 272 -22.39 -16.30 -5.69
CA VAL A 272 -21.08 -15.76 -6.12
C VAL A 272 -19.93 -16.52 -5.49
N SER A 273 -18.99 -16.96 -6.30
CA SER A 273 -17.81 -17.71 -5.87
C SER A 273 -16.54 -16.84 -5.82
N ARG A 274 -16.48 -15.73 -6.57
CA ARG A 274 -15.31 -14.86 -6.68
C ARG A 274 -15.70 -13.44 -7.02
N ILE A 275 -14.98 -12.49 -6.47
CA ILE A 275 -15.05 -11.07 -6.87
C ILE A 275 -13.71 -10.68 -7.49
N THR A 276 -13.75 -10.10 -8.70
CA THR A 276 -12.53 -9.70 -9.42
C THR A 276 -12.55 -8.19 -9.68
N ILE A 277 -11.43 -7.53 -9.41
CA ILE A 277 -11.19 -6.12 -9.70
C ILE A 277 -10.07 -6.05 -10.75
N ARG A 278 -10.32 -5.37 -11.86
CA ARG A 278 -9.33 -5.27 -12.95
C ARG A 278 -9.34 -3.92 -13.64
N ILE A 279 -8.24 -3.61 -14.30
CA ILE A 279 -8.10 -2.40 -15.12
C ILE A 279 -8.43 -2.75 -16.59
N GLU A 280 -9.25 -1.89 -17.22
CA GLU A 280 -9.70 -2.02 -18.61
C GLU A 280 -9.52 -0.71 -19.38
#